data_680b3f6dbae9ff65cbe111ea32fdf9a0
#
_entry.id   680b3f6dbae9ff65cbe111ea32fdf9a0
#
_cell.length_a   1.000
_cell.length_b   1.000
_cell.length_c   1.000
_cell.angle_alpha   90.00
_cell.angle_beta   90.00
_cell.angle_gamma   90.00
#
_symmetry.space_group_name_H-M   'P 1'
#
loop_
_entity.id
_entity.type
_entity.pdbx_description
1 polymer ?
#
loop_
_entity_poly.entity_id
_entity_poly.type
_entity_poly.pdbx_seq_one_letter_code
_entity_poly.pdbx_strand_id
1 'polypeptide(L)'
;MTSFDTDANSDLMNGILRVHREIYADGPIFPLAFRIRIYYNICMQNKHSKKSRSRAEILAEIAALPPSIQGTISSYRCPRKNGPPAVYHNFQYTLKGKNHSMTIPVGMVTEFKNAIASGKKLRDLVLELSAADTSLLVEQSSALKKSSRTSS
;
A
#
# COMPACT_ATOMS: atom_id res chain seq x y z
N MET A 1 -25.40 -6.54 -11.57
CA MET A 1 -24.61 -7.76 -11.89
C MET A 1 -23.34 -7.27 -12.56
N THR A 2 -22.26 -7.16 -11.80
CA THR A 2 -20.96 -6.72 -12.30
C THR A 2 -20.06 -7.96 -12.38
N SER A 3 -19.66 -8.28 -13.60
CA SER A 3 -18.71 -9.35 -13.92
C SER A 3 -17.35 -8.99 -13.34
N PHE A 4 -16.81 -9.86 -12.49
CA PHE A 4 -15.45 -9.75 -11.98
C PHE A 4 -14.48 -10.21 -13.09
N ASP A 5 -13.54 -9.35 -13.45
CA ASP A 5 -12.43 -9.67 -14.37
C ASP A 5 -11.51 -10.71 -13.73
N THR A 6 -11.75 -11.97 -14.07
CA THR A 6 -10.94 -13.14 -13.65
C THR A 6 -9.71 -13.31 -14.56
N ASP A 7 -9.64 -12.63 -15.69
CA ASP A 7 -8.64 -12.87 -16.73
C ASP A 7 -7.24 -12.31 -16.42
N ALA A 8 -7.16 -11.17 -15.71
CA ALA A 8 -5.87 -10.54 -15.40
C ALA A 8 -4.99 -11.35 -14.42
N ASN A 9 -5.61 -12.19 -13.58
CA ASN A 9 -4.88 -13.01 -12.60
C ASN A 9 -4.37 -14.33 -13.22
N SER A 10 -5.02 -14.81 -14.28
CA SER A 10 -4.66 -16.02 -15.03
C SER A 10 -3.37 -15.79 -15.83
N ASP A 11 -3.24 -14.65 -16.50
CA ASP A 11 -2.06 -14.31 -17.29
C ASP A 11 -0.81 -14.09 -16.43
N LEU A 12 -0.99 -13.54 -15.23
CA LEU A 12 0.11 -13.36 -14.26
C LEU A 12 0.66 -14.69 -13.76
N MET A 13 -0.23 -15.64 -13.44
CA MET A 13 0.15 -16.98 -12.97
C MET A 13 0.80 -17.81 -14.09
N ASN A 14 0.31 -17.70 -15.32
CA ASN A 14 0.89 -18.36 -16.47
C ASN A 14 2.27 -17.79 -16.82
N GLY A 15 2.49 -16.48 -16.67
CA GLY A 15 3.78 -15.84 -16.84
C GLY A 15 4.80 -16.32 -15.80
N ILE A 16 4.40 -16.43 -14.53
CA ILE A 16 5.27 -16.92 -13.43
C ILE A 16 5.64 -18.40 -13.64
N LEU A 17 4.69 -19.24 -14.04
CA LEU A 17 4.92 -20.67 -14.32
C LEU A 17 5.83 -20.88 -15.53
N ARG A 18 5.74 -20.04 -16.55
CA ARG A 18 6.59 -20.10 -17.74
C ARG A 18 8.03 -19.75 -17.42
N VAL A 19 8.27 -18.68 -16.67
CA VAL A 19 9.60 -18.28 -16.19
C VAL A 19 10.19 -19.34 -15.25
N HIS A 20 9.37 -19.98 -14.40
CA HIS A 20 9.80 -21.05 -13.52
C HIS A 20 10.26 -22.29 -14.31
N ARG A 21 9.57 -22.64 -15.41
CA ARG A 21 9.90 -23.77 -16.26
C ARG A 21 11.19 -23.54 -17.06
N GLU A 22 11.43 -22.31 -17.53
CA GLU A 22 12.67 -21.97 -18.28
C GLU A 22 13.92 -21.88 -17.38
N ILE A 23 13.76 -21.57 -16.11
CA ILE A 23 14.88 -21.48 -15.15
C ILE A 23 15.27 -22.86 -14.59
N TYR A 24 14.35 -23.84 -14.60
CA TYR A 24 14.58 -25.18 -14.03
C TYR A 24 14.84 -26.28 -15.05
N ALA A 25 14.74 -26.02 -16.36
CA ALA A 25 15.11 -26.95 -17.41
C ALA A 25 16.63 -26.86 -17.65
N ASP A 26 17.39 -27.77 -17.05
CA ASP A 26 18.79 -28.15 -17.39
C ASP A 26 19.78 -27.04 -17.77
N GLY A 27 19.76 -25.89 -17.09
CA GLY A 27 20.72 -24.81 -17.25
C GLY A 27 21.80 -24.78 -16.17
N PRO A 28 22.95 -24.14 -16.42
CA PRO A 28 24.05 -24.06 -15.47
C PRO A 28 23.63 -23.53 -14.12
N ILE A 29 24.16 -24.13 -13.04
CA ILE A 29 23.83 -23.81 -11.64
C ILE A 29 24.29 -22.36 -11.36
N PHE A 30 23.41 -21.40 -11.55
CA PHE A 30 23.68 -20.02 -11.16
C PHE A 30 23.74 -19.89 -9.63
N PRO A 31 24.74 -19.15 -9.08
CA PRO A 31 24.83 -18.92 -7.64
C PRO A 31 23.54 -18.37 -7.05
N LEU A 32 23.17 -18.82 -5.85
CA LEU A 32 21.95 -18.44 -5.15
C LEU A 32 21.72 -16.91 -5.10
N ALA A 33 22.81 -16.14 -4.97
CA ALA A 33 22.80 -14.68 -4.98
C ALA A 33 22.30 -14.08 -6.31
N PHE A 34 22.56 -14.75 -7.45
CA PHE A 34 22.09 -14.28 -8.76
C PHE A 34 20.58 -14.55 -8.93
N ARG A 35 20.09 -15.67 -8.42
CA ARG A 35 18.65 -16.02 -8.39
C ARG A 35 17.84 -15.03 -7.55
N ILE A 36 18.35 -14.66 -6.36
CA ILE A 36 17.71 -13.67 -5.47
C ILE A 36 17.65 -12.30 -6.15
N ARG A 37 18.70 -11.89 -6.88
CA ARG A 37 18.77 -10.59 -7.55
C ARG A 37 17.80 -10.50 -8.73
N ILE A 38 17.61 -11.58 -9.49
CA ILE A 38 16.61 -11.64 -10.58
C ILE A 38 15.18 -11.58 -9.98
N TYR A 39 14.91 -12.35 -8.92
CA TYR A 39 13.60 -12.35 -8.25
C TYR A 39 13.27 -10.97 -7.67
N TYR A 40 14.25 -10.32 -7.05
CA TYR A 40 14.09 -8.97 -6.50
C TYR A 40 13.81 -7.94 -7.60
N ASN A 41 14.50 -7.99 -8.71
CA ASN A 41 14.27 -7.09 -9.85
C ASN A 41 12.91 -7.32 -10.53
N ILE A 42 12.50 -8.57 -10.75
CA ILE A 42 11.19 -8.90 -11.34
C ILE A 42 10.05 -8.47 -10.38
N CYS A 43 10.18 -8.72 -9.08
CA CYS A 43 9.19 -8.32 -8.10
C CYS A 43 9.08 -6.79 -7.95
N MET A 44 10.21 -6.06 -8.09
CA MET A 44 10.23 -4.59 -8.04
C MET A 44 9.73 -3.95 -9.32
N GLN A 45 10.01 -4.52 -10.49
CA GLN A 45 9.51 -3.98 -11.78
C GLN A 45 8.01 -4.12 -11.94
N ASN A 46 7.39 -5.20 -11.42
CA ASN A 46 5.93 -5.39 -11.50
C ASN A 46 5.13 -4.44 -10.59
N LYS A 47 5.75 -3.76 -9.63
CA LYS A 47 5.08 -2.73 -8.83
C LYS A 47 4.94 -1.38 -9.54
N HIS A 48 5.59 -1.15 -10.68
CA HIS A 48 5.68 0.17 -11.31
C HIS A 48 4.85 0.35 -12.59
N SER A 49 4.01 -0.60 -12.98
CA SER A 49 3.15 -0.42 -14.16
C SER A 49 1.80 0.27 -13.87
N LYS A 50 1.58 0.77 -12.66
CA LYS A 50 0.47 1.71 -12.44
C LYS A 50 0.82 3.01 -13.15
N LYS A 51 0.01 3.38 -14.16
CA LYS A 51 0.05 4.70 -14.82
C LYS A 51 0.32 5.76 -13.76
N SER A 52 1.46 6.44 -13.87
CA SER A 52 1.87 7.49 -12.92
C SER A 52 0.76 8.55 -12.89
N ARG A 53 0.10 8.68 -11.76
CA ARG A 53 -0.93 9.69 -11.53
C ARG A 53 -0.25 11.04 -11.39
N SER A 54 -0.90 12.08 -11.92
CA SER A 54 -0.37 13.43 -11.79
C SER A 54 -0.44 13.90 -10.33
N ARG A 55 0.48 14.78 -9.95
CA ARG A 55 0.49 15.41 -8.63
C ARG A 55 -0.86 16.07 -8.28
N ALA A 56 -1.47 16.73 -9.27
CA ALA A 56 -2.75 17.41 -9.11
C ALA A 56 -3.90 16.44 -8.81
N GLU A 57 -3.93 15.29 -9.48
CA GLU A 57 -4.94 14.24 -9.23
C GLU A 57 -4.81 13.66 -7.82
N ILE A 58 -3.58 13.41 -7.34
CA ILE A 58 -3.34 12.89 -5.99
C ILE A 58 -3.79 13.90 -4.93
N LEU A 59 -3.45 15.18 -5.10
CA LEU A 59 -3.87 16.25 -4.19
C LEU A 59 -5.39 16.44 -4.16
N ALA A 60 -6.06 16.35 -5.31
CA ALA A 60 -7.52 16.43 -5.40
C ALA A 60 -8.17 15.26 -4.65
N GLU A 61 -7.63 14.06 -4.77
CA GLU A 61 -8.14 12.90 -4.03
C GLU A 61 -7.90 13.01 -2.53
N ILE A 62 -6.76 13.54 -2.09
CA ILE A 62 -6.49 13.82 -0.67
C ILE A 62 -7.53 14.83 -0.13
N ALA A 63 -7.81 15.90 -0.87
CA ALA A 63 -8.77 16.92 -0.46
C ALA A 63 -10.22 16.39 -0.38
N ALA A 64 -10.56 15.37 -1.16
CA ALA A 64 -11.87 14.74 -1.17
C ALA A 64 -12.07 13.66 -0.10
N LEU A 65 -11.02 13.30 0.67
CA LEU A 65 -11.12 12.27 1.69
C LEU A 65 -12.00 12.72 2.87
N PRO A 66 -12.86 11.84 3.39
CA PRO A 66 -13.58 12.08 4.64
C PRO A 66 -12.61 12.12 5.83
N PRO A 67 -13.12 12.46 7.05
CA PRO A 67 -12.29 12.48 8.25
C PRO A 67 -11.45 11.21 8.39
N SER A 68 -10.15 11.39 8.59
CA SER A 68 -9.15 10.32 8.58
C SER A 68 -8.46 10.24 9.93
N ILE A 69 -8.46 9.05 10.53
CA ILE A 69 -7.81 8.79 11.81
C ILE A 69 -6.83 7.63 11.71
N GLN A 70 -5.84 7.64 12.60
CA GLN A 70 -4.89 6.54 12.73
C GLN A 70 -5.13 5.81 14.05
N GLY A 71 -5.30 4.48 13.98
CA GLY A 71 -5.50 3.67 15.16
C GLY A 71 -5.99 2.27 14.81
N THR A 72 -6.35 1.51 15.85
CA THR A 72 -6.83 0.13 15.74
C THR A 72 -8.03 -0.06 16.65
N ILE A 73 -9.04 -0.79 16.19
CA ILE A 73 -10.20 -1.17 17.00
C ILE A 73 -10.00 -2.61 17.42
N SER A 74 -10.07 -2.85 18.73
CA SER A 74 -10.13 -4.17 19.34
C SER A 74 -11.53 -4.40 19.94
N SER A 75 -12.02 -5.64 19.85
CA SER A 75 -13.31 -6.02 20.41
C SER A 75 -13.09 -7.14 21.43
N TYR A 76 -13.68 -7.02 22.60
CA TYR A 76 -13.62 -8.04 23.63
C TYR A 76 -15.00 -8.32 24.21
N ARG A 77 -15.19 -9.56 24.65
CA ARG A 77 -16.43 -10.02 25.27
C ARG A 77 -16.24 -10.10 26.78
N CYS A 78 -17.09 -9.44 27.54
CA CYS A 78 -17.15 -9.58 28.99
C CYS A 78 -18.31 -10.47 29.39
N PRO A 79 -18.08 -11.55 30.17
CA PRO A 79 -19.16 -12.37 30.70
C PRO A 79 -20.00 -11.53 31.67
N ARG A 80 -21.32 -11.67 31.58
CA ARG A 80 -22.27 -11.06 32.53
C ARG A 80 -22.79 -12.13 33.46
N LYS A 81 -22.99 -11.77 34.73
CA LYS A 81 -23.53 -12.69 35.74
C LYS A 81 -24.95 -13.19 35.38
N ASN A 82 -25.75 -12.31 34.76
CA ASN A 82 -27.09 -12.61 34.27
C ASN A 82 -27.24 -12.08 32.84
N GLY A 83 -27.29 -12.98 31.84
CA GLY A 83 -27.52 -12.64 30.45
C GLY A 83 -26.36 -12.93 29.51
N PRO A 84 -26.53 -12.64 28.21
CA PRO A 84 -25.49 -12.88 27.22
C PRO A 84 -24.27 -11.98 27.46
N PRO A 85 -23.05 -12.43 27.06
CA PRO A 85 -21.85 -11.65 27.23
C PRO A 85 -21.94 -10.31 26.50
N ALA A 86 -21.50 -9.24 27.17
CA ALA A 86 -21.43 -7.90 26.56
C ALA A 86 -20.20 -7.78 25.64
N VAL A 87 -20.39 -7.19 24.46
CA VAL A 87 -19.29 -6.88 23.55
C VAL A 87 -18.92 -5.40 23.73
N TYR A 88 -17.65 -5.15 23.97
CA TYR A 88 -17.08 -3.82 24.08
C TYR A 88 -16.07 -3.61 22.95
N HIS A 89 -16.02 -2.38 22.45
CA HIS A 89 -15.10 -1.96 21.42
C HIS A 89 -14.16 -0.90 21.98
N ASN A 90 -12.87 -1.12 21.81
CA ASN A 90 -11.84 -0.21 22.29
C ASN A 90 -11.01 0.31 21.11
N PHE A 91 -10.87 1.63 21.01
CA PHE A 91 -10.04 2.29 20.02
C PHE A 91 -8.71 2.69 20.64
N GLN A 92 -7.62 2.24 20.02
CA GLN A 92 -6.25 2.54 20.41
C GLN A 92 -5.60 3.40 19.35
N TYR A 93 -5.00 4.50 19.75
CA TYR A 93 -4.31 5.44 18.85
C TYR A 93 -3.10 6.05 19.51
N THR A 94 -2.18 6.55 18.70
CA THR A 94 -0.98 7.25 19.16
C THR A 94 -1.09 8.73 18.83
N LEU A 95 -0.96 9.58 19.83
CA LEU A 95 -0.93 11.03 19.67
C LEU A 95 0.31 11.59 20.33
N LYS A 96 1.11 12.36 19.59
CA LYS A 96 2.38 12.94 20.05
C LYS A 96 3.31 11.92 20.74
N GLY A 97 3.41 10.72 20.15
CA GLY A 97 4.24 9.63 20.67
C GLY A 97 3.69 8.90 21.90
N LYS A 98 2.50 9.28 22.40
CA LYS A 98 1.83 8.61 23.53
C LYS A 98 0.68 7.75 23.05
N ASN A 99 0.55 6.56 23.59
CA ASN A 99 -0.57 5.65 23.30
C ASN A 99 -1.78 6.03 24.15
N HIS A 100 -2.91 6.16 23.50
CA HIS A 100 -4.21 6.44 24.10
C HIS A 100 -5.17 5.31 23.78
N SER A 101 -6.15 5.12 24.65
CA SER A 101 -7.19 4.09 24.50
C SER A 101 -8.51 4.64 24.99
N MET A 102 -9.58 4.40 24.22
CA MET A 102 -10.93 4.82 24.58
C MET A 102 -11.96 3.79 24.19
N THR A 103 -13.01 3.64 24.98
CA THR A 103 -14.14 2.76 24.62
C THR A 103 -15.04 3.45 23.62
N ILE A 104 -15.42 2.74 22.55
CA ILE A 104 -16.30 3.23 21.49
C ILE A 104 -17.72 2.68 21.73
N PRO A 105 -18.77 3.52 21.70
CA PRO A 105 -20.15 3.07 21.64
C PRO A 105 -20.41 2.21 20.39
N VAL A 106 -21.22 1.15 20.54
CA VAL A 106 -21.51 0.20 19.45
C VAL A 106 -22.00 0.90 18.18
N GLY A 107 -22.83 1.95 18.33
CA GLY A 107 -23.35 2.73 17.20
C GLY A 107 -22.29 3.49 16.39
N MET A 108 -21.12 3.80 16.99
CA MET A 108 -20.05 4.56 16.33
C MET A 108 -18.95 3.67 15.73
N VAL A 109 -19.00 2.37 15.95
CA VAL A 109 -17.93 1.45 15.50
C VAL A 109 -17.74 1.50 13.98
N THR A 110 -18.82 1.61 13.22
CA THR A 110 -18.77 1.70 11.75
C THR A 110 -18.09 2.98 11.29
N GLU A 111 -18.41 4.11 11.91
CA GLU A 111 -17.81 5.41 11.59
C GLU A 111 -16.30 5.40 11.87
N PHE A 112 -15.90 4.85 13.01
CA PHE A 112 -14.47 4.70 13.35
C PHE A 112 -13.74 3.77 12.35
N LYS A 113 -14.37 2.67 11.93
CA LYS A 113 -13.80 1.79 10.91
C LYS A 113 -13.60 2.51 9.57
N ASN A 114 -14.58 3.29 9.15
CA ASN A 114 -14.51 4.08 7.92
C ASN A 114 -13.41 5.15 8.01
N ALA A 115 -13.33 5.87 9.14
CA ALA A 115 -12.30 6.87 9.37
C ALA A 115 -10.88 6.26 9.41
N ILE A 116 -10.71 5.06 9.96
CA ILE A 116 -9.43 4.32 9.91
C ILE A 116 -9.08 3.90 8.48
N ALA A 117 -10.06 3.44 7.70
CA ALA A 117 -9.85 3.09 6.29
C ALA A 117 -9.41 4.31 5.49
N SER A 118 -10.05 5.47 5.70
CA SER A 118 -9.64 6.75 5.11
C SER A 118 -8.23 7.15 5.53
N GLY A 119 -7.85 6.92 6.79
CA GLY A 119 -6.50 7.19 7.29
C GLY A 119 -5.42 6.30 6.65
N LYS A 120 -5.75 5.05 6.31
CA LYS A 120 -4.86 4.19 5.51
C LYS A 120 -4.71 4.73 4.10
N LYS A 121 -5.84 5.06 3.45
CA LYS A 121 -5.84 5.62 2.09
C LYS A 121 -5.06 6.93 2.01
N LEU A 122 -5.20 7.81 3.00
CA LEU A 122 -4.43 9.06 3.08
C LEU A 122 -2.93 8.79 3.12
N ARG A 123 -2.47 7.83 3.93
CA ARG A 123 -1.03 7.47 3.98
C ARG A 123 -0.52 6.95 2.64
N ASP A 124 -1.29 6.10 1.97
CA ASP A 124 -0.91 5.55 0.67
C ASP A 124 -0.80 6.66 -0.38
N LEU A 125 -1.73 7.63 -0.40
CA LEU A 125 -1.69 8.80 -1.28
C LEU A 125 -0.50 9.73 -0.98
N VAL A 126 -0.15 9.93 0.29
CA VAL A 126 1.02 10.73 0.67
C VAL A 126 2.32 10.06 0.20
N LEU A 127 2.42 8.75 0.31
CA LEU A 127 3.57 8.00 -0.22
C LEU A 127 3.65 8.08 -1.74
N GLU A 128 2.51 7.97 -2.44
CA GLU A 128 2.43 8.12 -3.90
C GLU A 128 2.85 9.54 -4.34
N LEU A 129 2.38 10.57 -3.63
CA LEU A 129 2.76 11.95 -3.87
C LEU A 129 4.27 12.16 -3.69
N SER A 130 4.84 11.65 -2.60
CA SER A 130 6.28 11.72 -2.34
C SER A 130 7.11 11.02 -3.44
N ALA A 131 6.63 9.88 -3.93
CA ALA A 131 7.27 9.16 -5.03
C ALA A 131 7.22 9.97 -6.34
N ALA A 132 6.08 10.60 -6.66
CA ALA A 132 5.93 11.45 -7.83
C ALA A 132 6.85 12.68 -7.78
N ASP A 133 6.90 13.38 -6.63
CA ASP A 133 7.77 14.53 -6.42
C ASP A 133 9.27 14.14 -6.51
N THR A 134 9.63 12.97 -5.98
CA THR A 134 11.01 12.45 -6.09
C THR A 134 11.38 12.18 -7.54
N SER A 135 10.49 11.58 -8.32
CA SER A 135 10.73 11.30 -9.75
C SER A 135 10.97 12.59 -10.53
N LEU A 136 10.18 13.62 -10.29
CA LEU A 136 10.35 14.94 -10.93
C LEU A 136 11.72 15.58 -10.61
N LEU A 137 12.15 15.51 -9.34
CA LEU A 137 13.46 16.04 -8.95
C LEU A 137 14.62 15.27 -9.57
N VAL A 138 14.51 13.94 -9.68
CA VAL A 138 15.52 13.09 -10.33
C VAL A 138 15.62 13.43 -11.82
N GLU A 139 14.49 13.59 -12.51
CA GLU A 139 14.46 13.99 -13.92
C GLU A 139 15.12 15.35 -14.14
N GLN A 140 14.76 16.36 -13.32
CA GLN A 140 15.36 17.71 -13.38
C GLN A 140 16.88 17.66 -13.14
N SER A 141 17.33 16.90 -12.14
CA SER A 141 18.75 16.75 -11.85
C SER A 141 19.53 16.08 -12.99
N SER A 142 18.91 15.11 -13.67
CA SER A 142 19.51 14.42 -14.81
C SER A 142 19.60 15.33 -16.05
N ALA A 143 18.61 16.19 -16.28
CA ALA A 143 18.61 17.17 -17.36
C ALA A 143 19.72 18.20 -17.16
N LEU A 144 19.90 18.72 -15.95
CA LEU A 144 20.98 19.67 -15.63
C LEU A 144 22.37 19.06 -15.86
N LYS A 145 22.57 17.78 -15.48
CA LYS A 145 23.86 17.08 -15.74
C LYS A 145 24.14 16.89 -17.23
N LYS A 146 23.12 16.75 -18.08
CA LYS A 146 23.28 16.63 -19.53
C LYS A 146 23.67 17.98 -20.14
N SER A 147 23.04 19.07 -19.72
CA SER A 147 23.31 20.41 -20.27
C SER A 147 24.73 20.88 -19.94
N SER A 148 25.27 20.56 -18.77
CA SER A 148 26.62 20.94 -18.37
C SER A 148 27.74 20.21 -19.15
N ARG A 149 27.43 19.06 -19.77
CA ARG A 149 28.40 18.29 -20.59
C ARG A 149 28.47 18.74 -22.05
N THR A 150 27.48 19.48 -22.53
CA THR A 150 27.43 19.95 -23.92
C THR A 150 28.06 21.34 -24.08
N SER A 151 28.48 22.00 -22.99
CA SER A 151 29.10 23.33 -23.00
C SER A 151 30.63 23.31 -22.88
N SER A 152 31.26 22.16 -23.02
CA SER A 152 32.72 21.96 -23.14
C SER A 152 33.03 21.40 -24.51
#